data_9b5c48638a385d5b436aac6da68f2fbc
#
_entry.id   9b5c48638a385d5b436aac6da68f2fbc
#
_cell.length_a   1.000
_cell.length_b   1.000
_cell.length_c   1.000
_cell.angle_alpha   90.00
_cell.angle_beta   90.00
_cell.angle_gamma   90.00
#
_symmetry.space_group_name_H-M   'P 1'
#
loop_
_entity.id
_entity.type
_entity.pdbx_description
1 polymer ?
#
loop_
_entity_poly.entity_id
_entity_poly.type
_entity_poly.pdbx_seq_one_letter_code
_entity_poly.pdbx_strand_id
1 'polypeptide(L)'
;MKILDCHEIPKDINPNDYNLEDYDVFTFDDGLYSQYLNVEKFLKYNKPMYFFISTGIVCSNNSEQIEFVNCLTAHNNFFKNKDTRPYMTWEQIKELSKLKNVFIGGHTHFHPFLEKFHEVKRMKIALKEIELMLKTFSEHNLEISSFCFPYNFDYFLYRKLLKNFNFFGPGRIPIFKENYNEKILSYYDFQKP
;
A
#
# COMPACT_ATOMS: atom_id res chain seq x y z
N MET A 1 -9.39 -13.81 13.84
CA MET A 1 -9.16 -13.41 12.43
C MET A 1 -7.67 -13.31 12.21
N LYS A 2 -7.12 -14.13 11.32
CA LYS A 2 -5.72 -14.08 10.89
C LYS A 2 -5.63 -13.30 9.59
N ILE A 3 -4.80 -12.27 9.54
CA ILE A 3 -4.62 -11.41 8.37
C ILE A 3 -3.21 -11.62 7.83
N LEU A 4 -3.12 -11.98 6.57
CA LEU A 4 -1.85 -12.06 5.85
C LEU A 4 -1.48 -10.68 5.31
N ASP A 5 -0.23 -10.29 5.48
CA ASP A 5 0.33 -9.03 4.98
C ASP A 5 1.35 -9.30 3.87
N CYS A 6 1.08 -8.75 2.69
CA CYS A 6 1.93 -8.90 1.51
C CYS A 6 2.33 -7.52 0.98
N HIS A 7 3.60 -7.32 0.70
CA HIS A 7 4.08 -6.16 -0.05
C HIS A 7 4.35 -6.58 -1.51
N GLU A 8 5.56 -6.99 -1.85
CA GLU A 8 5.83 -7.54 -3.18
C GLU A 8 5.40 -9.02 -3.28
N ILE A 9 5.06 -9.47 -4.48
CA ILE A 9 4.75 -10.86 -4.77
C ILE A 9 5.71 -11.37 -5.85
N PRO A 10 6.65 -12.27 -5.53
CA PRO A 10 7.55 -12.86 -6.51
C PRO A 10 6.78 -13.62 -7.60
N LYS A 11 7.29 -13.59 -8.84
CA LYS A 11 6.66 -14.25 -9.99
C LYS A 11 6.52 -15.76 -9.80
N ASP A 12 7.49 -16.36 -9.15
CA ASP A 12 7.60 -17.79 -8.89
C ASP A 12 7.00 -18.23 -7.54
N ILE A 13 6.31 -17.31 -6.85
CA ILE A 13 5.63 -17.66 -5.60
C ILE A 13 4.70 -18.87 -5.81
N ASN A 14 4.89 -19.88 -5.00
CA ASN A 14 3.91 -20.96 -4.88
C ASN A 14 3.07 -20.73 -3.61
N PRO A 15 1.81 -20.32 -3.75
CA PRO A 15 0.94 -20.05 -2.59
C PRO A 15 0.78 -21.23 -1.64
N ASN A 16 0.98 -22.46 -2.11
CA ASN A 16 0.86 -23.65 -1.28
C ASN A 16 1.98 -23.77 -0.21
N ASP A 17 3.09 -23.06 -0.40
CA ASP A 17 4.22 -23.08 0.55
C ASP A 17 3.91 -22.25 1.82
N TYR A 18 2.82 -21.49 1.83
CA TYR A 18 2.49 -20.51 2.88
C TYR A 18 1.24 -20.82 3.69
N ASN A 19 0.62 -22.01 3.51
CA ASN A 19 -0.63 -22.39 4.19
C ASN A 19 -1.69 -21.26 4.13
N LEU A 20 -1.92 -20.68 2.94
CA LEU A 20 -2.80 -19.52 2.78
C LEU A 20 -4.26 -19.80 3.20
N GLU A 21 -4.66 -21.04 3.28
CA GLU A 21 -5.98 -21.45 3.79
C GLU A 21 -6.20 -21.07 5.26
N ASP A 22 -5.13 -20.95 6.03
CA ASP A 22 -5.17 -20.61 7.46
C ASP A 22 -5.51 -19.13 7.72
N TYR A 23 -5.47 -18.28 6.71
CA TYR A 23 -5.75 -16.86 6.83
C TYR A 23 -7.18 -16.54 6.46
N ASP A 24 -7.77 -15.58 7.15
CA ASP A 24 -9.14 -15.13 6.92
C ASP A 24 -9.21 -14.01 5.87
N VAL A 25 -8.15 -13.20 5.78
CA VAL A 25 -8.03 -12.00 4.93
C VAL A 25 -6.61 -11.88 4.39
N PHE A 26 -6.48 -11.43 3.13
CA PHE A 26 -5.21 -11.04 2.53
C PHE A 26 -5.14 -9.53 2.38
N THR A 27 -4.00 -8.94 2.73
CA THR A 27 -3.72 -7.51 2.54
C THR A 27 -2.48 -7.33 1.68
N PHE A 28 -2.53 -6.35 0.79
CA PHE A 28 -1.45 -6.00 -0.14
C PHE A 28 -1.21 -4.51 -0.02
N ASP A 29 -0.04 -4.14 0.55
CA ASP A 29 0.30 -2.75 0.82
C ASP A 29 1.07 -2.12 -0.34
N ASP A 30 1.08 -0.78 -0.41
CA ASP A 30 1.82 0.10 -1.31
C ASP A 30 1.33 0.18 -2.76
N GLY A 31 0.62 -0.83 -3.27
CA GLY A 31 0.16 -0.84 -4.65
C GLY A 31 1.25 -1.24 -5.66
N LEU A 32 2.13 -2.17 -5.30
CA LEU A 32 3.18 -2.66 -6.20
C LEU A 32 2.61 -3.41 -7.41
N TYR A 33 3.25 -3.26 -8.58
CA TYR A 33 2.81 -3.91 -9.82
C TYR A 33 2.85 -5.45 -9.74
N SER A 34 3.79 -6.01 -9.00
CA SER A 34 3.87 -7.46 -8.74
C SER A 34 2.61 -8.03 -8.08
N GLN A 35 1.87 -7.22 -7.32
CA GLN A 35 0.60 -7.63 -6.71
C GLN A 35 -0.48 -7.84 -7.76
N TYR A 36 -0.62 -6.90 -8.72
CA TYR A 36 -1.55 -7.01 -9.84
C TYR A 36 -1.25 -8.23 -10.72
N LEU A 37 0.02 -8.43 -11.08
CA LEU A 37 0.46 -9.54 -11.93
C LEU A 37 0.17 -10.92 -11.32
N ASN A 38 0.14 -11.01 -10.00
CA ASN A 38 0.03 -12.29 -9.30
C ASN A 38 -1.27 -12.46 -8.49
N VAL A 39 -2.23 -11.53 -8.61
CA VAL A 39 -3.51 -11.59 -7.85
C VAL A 39 -4.26 -12.90 -8.07
N GLU A 40 -4.26 -13.44 -9.27
CA GLU A 40 -4.96 -14.69 -9.62
C GLU A 40 -4.55 -15.88 -8.75
N LYS A 41 -3.30 -15.90 -8.29
CA LYS A 41 -2.79 -16.94 -7.39
C LYS A 41 -3.51 -16.97 -6.04
N PHE A 42 -4.12 -15.85 -5.63
CA PHE A 42 -4.84 -15.68 -4.38
C PHE A 42 -6.37 -15.80 -4.54
N LEU A 43 -6.91 -15.49 -5.73
CA LEU A 43 -8.36 -15.55 -6.02
C LEU A 43 -8.97 -16.92 -5.75
N LYS A 44 -8.21 -18.01 -5.97
CA LYS A 44 -8.67 -19.39 -5.75
C LYS A 44 -9.11 -19.67 -4.31
N TYR A 45 -8.61 -18.93 -3.32
CA TYR A 45 -8.97 -19.09 -1.90
C TYR A 45 -10.30 -18.44 -1.55
N ASN A 46 -10.90 -17.64 -2.44
CA ASN A 46 -12.19 -16.97 -2.28
C ASN A 46 -12.31 -16.16 -0.97
N LYS A 47 -11.23 -15.55 -0.51
CA LYS A 47 -11.15 -14.73 0.71
C LYS A 47 -11.14 -13.25 0.39
N PRO A 48 -11.54 -12.37 1.32
CA PRO A 48 -11.39 -10.94 1.16
C PRO A 48 -9.92 -10.54 0.92
N MET A 49 -9.68 -9.70 -0.07
CA MET A 49 -8.37 -9.16 -0.42
C MET A 49 -8.43 -7.63 -0.43
N TYR A 50 -7.57 -6.99 0.33
CA TYR A 50 -7.48 -5.55 0.41
C TYR A 50 -6.18 -5.07 -0.21
N PHE A 51 -6.28 -4.17 -1.20
CA PHE A 51 -5.14 -3.51 -1.82
C PHE A 51 -5.08 -2.07 -1.31
N PHE A 52 -4.07 -1.76 -0.49
CA PHE A 52 -3.88 -0.45 0.10
C PHE A 52 -2.93 0.38 -0.76
N ILE A 53 -3.47 1.43 -1.36
CA ILE A 53 -2.79 2.21 -2.40
C ILE A 53 -2.27 3.53 -1.84
N SER A 54 -0.98 3.77 -2.04
CA SER A 54 -0.36 5.08 -1.84
C SER A 54 -0.54 5.92 -3.10
N THR A 55 -1.53 6.80 -3.09
CA THR A 55 -2.09 7.42 -4.31
C THR A 55 -1.15 8.36 -5.06
N GLY A 56 -0.10 8.87 -4.42
CA GLY A 56 0.89 9.77 -5.04
C GLY A 56 2.09 9.07 -5.67
N ILE A 57 2.13 7.72 -5.59
CA ILE A 57 3.22 6.92 -6.14
C ILE A 57 2.75 5.96 -7.24
N VAL A 58 1.50 6.07 -7.66
CA VAL A 58 0.91 5.28 -8.74
C VAL A 58 1.65 5.54 -10.06
N CYS A 59 1.91 4.49 -10.84
CA CYS A 59 2.60 4.58 -12.13
C CYS A 59 1.74 5.30 -13.17
N SER A 60 2.34 6.21 -13.93
CA SER A 60 1.66 6.96 -14.98
C SER A 60 1.67 6.26 -16.35
N ASN A 61 2.56 5.28 -16.55
CA ASN A 61 2.76 4.63 -17.84
C ASN A 61 3.01 3.11 -17.67
N ASN A 62 2.10 2.29 -18.16
CA ASN A 62 2.19 0.83 -18.08
C ASN A 62 3.26 0.21 -18.98
N SER A 63 3.70 0.88 -20.04
CA SER A 63 4.70 0.33 -20.97
C SER A 63 6.12 0.23 -20.40
N GLU A 64 6.38 0.88 -19.26
CA GLU A 64 7.69 0.92 -18.60
C GLU A 64 7.70 0.25 -17.24
N GLN A 65 6.62 -0.41 -16.84
CA GLN A 65 6.51 -1.02 -15.51
C GLN A 65 7.57 -2.10 -15.28
N ILE A 66 8.06 -2.19 -14.04
CA ILE A 66 8.99 -3.23 -13.59
C ILE A 66 8.19 -4.31 -12.88
N GLU A 67 8.22 -5.54 -13.41
CA GLU A 67 7.39 -6.66 -12.93
C GLU A 67 7.65 -7.01 -11.46
N PHE A 68 8.91 -6.93 -11.03
CA PHE A 68 9.28 -7.26 -9.66
C PHE A 68 10.43 -6.39 -9.16
N VAL A 69 10.19 -5.80 -8.00
CA VAL A 69 11.20 -5.13 -7.17
C VAL A 69 10.70 -5.26 -5.72
N ASN A 70 11.59 -5.44 -4.76
CA ASN A 70 11.16 -5.47 -3.37
C ASN A 70 10.67 -4.08 -2.91
N CYS A 71 9.74 -4.07 -1.97
CA CYS A 71 9.06 -2.88 -1.46
C CYS A 71 10.05 -1.78 -1.03
N LEU A 72 11.06 -2.13 -0.22
CA LEU A 72 12.05 -1.17 0.27
C LEU A 72 12.81 -0.48 -0.88
N THR A 73 13.24 -1.26 -1.89
CA THR A 73 13.92 -0.73 -3.07
C THR A 73 12.99 0.16 -3.89
N ALA A 74 11.72 -0.23 -4.06
CA ALA A 74 10.72 0.56 -4.78
C ALA A 74 10.51 1.92 -4.10
N HIS A 75 10.33 1.96 -2.78
CA HIS A 75 10.19 3.20 -2.01
C HIS A 75 11.44 4.08 -2.08
N ASN A 76 12.63 3.51 -1.90
CA ASN A 76 13.88 4.26 -2.01
C ASN A 76 14.06 4.89 -3.39
N ASN A 77 13.75 4.16 -4.47
CA ASN A 77 13.81 4.66 -5.83
C ASN A 77 12.78 5.78 -6.06
N PHE A 78 11.56 5.63 -5.55
CA PHE A 78 10.55 6.67 -5.63
C PHE A 78 11.00 7.95 -4.90
N PHE A 79 11.40 7.84 -3.65
CA PHE A 79 11.79 9.02 -2.88
C PHE A 79 13.02 9.72 -3.45
N LYS A 80 14.00 8.97 -3.96
CA LYS A 80 15.24 9.50 -4.51
C LYS A 80 15.10 10.03 -5.95
N ASN A 81 14.38 9.32 -6.80
CA ASN A 81 14.36 9.54 -8.25
C ASN A 81 12.97 9.79 -8.83
N LYS A 82 11.90 9.75 -7.99
CA LYS A 82 10.49 9.78 -8.42
C LYS A 82 10.13 8.62 -9.36
N ASP A 83 10.78 7.48 -9.20
CA ASP A 83 10.53 6.28 -10.01
C ASP A 83 9.26 5.59 -9.55
N THR A 84 8.21 5.63 -10.39
CA THR A 84 6.91 4.98 -10.14
C THR A 84 6.73 3.67 -10.90
N ARG A 85 7.71 3.25 -11.72
CA ARG A 85 7.60 2.03 -12.54
C ARG A 85 7.33 0.73 -11.77
N PRO A 86 7.74 0.58 -10.49
CA PRO A 86 7.39 -0.60 -9.70
C PRO A 86 5.93 -0.69 -9.27
N TYR A 87 5.13 0.37 -9.43
CA TYR A 87 3.77 0.46 -8.91
C TYR A 87 2.72 0.26 -9.99
N MET A 88 1.49 -0.09 -9.58
CA MET A 88 0.33 -0.22 -10.46
C MET A 88 -0.04 1.12 -11.11
N THR A 89 -0.69 1.06 -12.27
CA THR A 89 -1.41 2.19 -12.85
C THR A 89 -2.83 2.29 -12.28
N TRP A 90 -3.49 3.44 -12.49
CA TRP A 90 -4.89 3.60 -12.09
C TRP A 90 -5.84 2.67 -12.83
N GLU A 91 -5.54 2.32 -14.09
CA GLU A 91 -6.30 1.35 -14.88
C GLU A 91 -6.27 -0.04 -14.21
N GLN A 92 -5.08 -0.49 -13.81
CA GLN A 92 -4.89 -1.77 -13.11
C GLN A 92 -5.60 -1.80 -11.76
N ILE A 93 -5.53 -0.70 -10.99
CA ILE A 93 -6.25 -0.57 -9.71
C ILE A 93 -7.77 -0.65 -9.93
N LYS A 94 -8.30 0.00 -10.98
CA LYS A 94 -9.72 -0.09 -11.36
C LYS A 94 -10.11 -1.49 -11.85
N GLU A 95 -9.22 -2.22 -12.50
CA GLU A 95 -9.46 -3.61 -12.89
C GLU A 95 -9.55 -4.51 -11.65
N LEU A 96 -8.62 -4.36 -10.70
CA LEU A 96 -8.68 -5.08 -9.41
C LEU A 96 -9.99 -4.81 -8.67
N SER A 97 -10.44 -3.56 -8.62
CA SER A 97 -11.67 -3.19 -7.90
C SER A 97 -12.95 -3.86 -8.43
N LYS A 98 -12.92 -4.42 -9.64
CA LYS A 98 -14.05 -5.15 -10.25
C LYS A 98 -14.05 -6.64 -9.89
N LEU A 99 -12.97 -7.15 -9.33
CA LEU A 99 -12.86 -8.56 -8.98
C LEU A 99 -13.68 -8.86 -7.71
N LYS A 100 -14.28 -10.04 -7.70
CA LYS A 100 -15.02 -10.51 -6.52
C LYS A 100 -14.10 -10.62 -5.31
N ASN A 101 -14.57 -10.16 -4.14
CA ASN A 101 -13.85 -10.18 -2.87
C ASN A 101 -12.55 -9.33 -2.86
N VAL A 102 -12.36 -8.44 -3.84
CA VAL A 102 -11.26 -7.48 -3.86
C VAL A 102 -11.77 -6.10 -3.46
N PHE A 103 -11.06 -5.45 -2.55
CA PHE A 103 -11.38 -4.14 -2.00
C PHE A 103 -10.17 -3.23 -2.13
N ILE A 104 -10.38 -2.01 -2.63
CA ILE A 104 -9.33 -0.99 -2.66
C ILE A 104 -9.42 -0.16 -1.38
N GLY A 105 -8.30 0.10 -0.77
CA GLY A 105 -8.16 0.94 0.43
C GLY A 105 -7.05 1.97 0.30
N GLY A 106 -7.01 2.90 1.24
CA GLY A 106 -6.00 3.96 1.28
C GLY A 106 -4.77 3.57 2.09
N HIS A 107 -3.59 4.08 1.65
CA HIS A 107 -2.31 3.92 2.33
C HIS A 107 -1.54 5.25 2.37
N THR A 108 -2.25 6.36 2.63
CA THR A 108 -1.81 7.74 2.47
C THR A 108 -1.54 8.14 1.01
N HIS A 109 -0.99 9.34 0.79
CA HIS A 109 -0.66 9.80 -0.55
C HIS A 109 0.78 9.44 -0.94
N PHE A 110 1.76 9.82 -0.12
CA PHE A 110 3.18 9.59 -0.39
C PHE A 110 3.88 8.65 0.59
N HIS A 111 3.16 7.89 1.38
CA HIS A 111 3.71 6.91 2.33
C HIS A 111 4.77 7.51 3.29
N PRO A 112 4.48 8.60 4.04
CA PRO A 112 5.48 9.27 4.85
C PRO A 112 5.79 8.49 6.14
N PHE A 113 7.08 8.43 6.52
CA PHE A 113 7.50 7.91 7.81
C PHE A 113 7.27 8.96 8.90
N LEU A 114 6.04 9.00 9.48
CA LEU A 114 5.62 10.05 10.40
C LEU A 114 6.37 10.06 11.73
N GLU A 115 6.83 8.91 12.23
CA GLU A 115 7.49 8.79 13.53
C GLU A 115 8.72 9.67 13.68
N LYS A 116 9.42 9.97 12.58
CA LYS A 116 10.62 10.80 12.60
C LYS A 116 10.36 12.31 12.76
N PHE A 117 9.11 12.75 12.71
CA PHE A 117 8.75 14.15 12.85
C PHE A 117 8.22 14.46 14.24
N HIS A 118 8.49 15.68 14.75
CA HIS A 118 7.85 16.18 15.96
C HIS A 118 6.35 16.41 15.72
N GLU A 119 5.54 16.41 16.77
CA GLU A 119 4.08 16.32 16.71
C GLU A 119 3.41 17.34 15.78
N VAL A 120 3.76 18.63 15.87
CA VAL A 120 3.15 19.68 15.02
C VAL A 120 3.39 19.44 13.52
N LYS A 121 4.61 19.03 13.15
CA LYS A 121 4.93 18.69 11.76
C LYS A 121 4.21 17.42 11.32
N ARG A 122 4.16 16.40 12.18
CA ARG A 122 3.45 15.13 11.96
C ARG A 122 1.97 15.37 11.66
N MET A 123 1.30 16.21 12.46
CA MET A 123 -0.10 16.58 12.24
C MET A 123 -0.31 17.23 10.87
N LYS A 124 0.52 18.21 10.50
CA LYS A 124 0.41 18.90 9.20
C LYS A 124 0.59 17.92 8.03
N ILE A 125 1.57 17.02 8.13
CA ILE A 125 1.82 16.01 7.11
C ILE A 125 0.62 15.07 7.02
N ALA A 126 0.14 14.51 8.14
CA ALA A 126 -0.97 13.57 8.16
C ALA A 126 -2.26 14.17 7.57
N LEU A 127 -2.58 15.44 7.90
CA LEU A 127 -3.72 16.15 7.31
C LEU A 127 -3.60 16.23 5.79
N LYS A 128 -2.43 16.65 5.28
CA LYS A 128 -2.19 16.80 3.85
C LYS A 128 -2.21 15.46 3.10
N GLU A 129 -1.66 14.42 3.69
CA GLU A 129 -1.65 13.07 3.14
C GLU A 129 -3.08 12.52 2.95
N ILE A 130 -3.95 12.66 3.96
CA ILE A 130 -5.34 12.21 3.87
C ILE A 130 -6.15 13.05 2.88
N GLU A 131 -5.99 14.38 2.91
CA GLU A 131 -6.65 15.27 1.94
C GLU A 131 -6.31 14.87 0.50
N LEU A 132 -5.01 14.73 0.18
CA LEU A 132 -4.56 14.37 -1.15
C LEU A 132 -5.01 12.96 -1.54
N MET A 133 -4.91 12.00 -0.64
CA MET A 133 -5.34 10.62 -0.89
C MET A 133 -6.83 10.56 -1.26
N LEU A 134 -7.71 11.13 -0.44
CA LEU A 134 -9.15 11.11 -0.68
C LEU A 134 -9.53 11.85 -1.97
N LYS A 135 -8.90 13.01 -2.22
CA LYS A 135 -9.07 13.76 -3.46
C LYS A 135 -8.71 12.93 -4.68
N THR A 136 -7.53 12.26 -4.64
CA THR A 136 -7.05 11.47 -5.77
C THR A 136 -7.95 10.26 -6.05
N PHE A 137 -8.42 9.54 -5.02
CA PHE A 137 -9.38 8.47 -5.21
C PHE A 137 -10.69 8.97 -5.85
N SER A 138 -11.19 10.12 -5.40
CA SER A 138 -12.39 10.75 -5.97
C SER A 138 -12.20 11.12 -7.45
N GLU A 139 -11.04 11.68 -7.83
CA GLU A 139 -10.70 12.01 -9.22
C GLU A 139 -10.67 10.78 -10.14
N HIS A 140 -10.36 9.62 -9.57
CA HIS A 140 -10.39 8.35 -10.31
C HIS A 140 -11.71 7.57 -10.19
N ASN A 141 -12.76 8.15 -9.56
CA ASN A 141 -14.06 7.53 -9.33
C ASN A 141 -13.96 6.20 -8.57
N LEU A 142 -13.09 6.13 -7.56
CA LEU A 142 -12.96 5.01 -6.65
C LEU A 142 -13.40 5.42 -5.24
N GLU A 143 -14.41 4.73 -4.72
CA GLU A 143 -14.83 4.86 -3.34
C GLU A 143 -14.06 3.88 -2.46
N ILE A 144 -13.54 4.38 -1.34
CA ILE A 144 -12.79 3.57 -0.39
C ILE A 144 -13.41 3.66 1.01
N SER A 145 -13.36 2.59 1.76
CA SER A 145 -13.85 2.50 3.15
C SER A 145 -12.88 1.79 4.10
N SER A 146 -11.66 1.57 3.65
CA SER A 146 -10.59 0.94 4.44
C SER A 146 -9.27 1.70 4.30
N PHE A 147 -8.47 1.62 5.36
CA PHE A 147 -7.18 2.31 5.43
C PHE A 147 -6.16 1.45 6.16
N CYS A 148 -4.96 1.35 5.62
CA CYS A 148 -3.82 0.74 6.27
C CYS A 148 -2.82 1.82 6.72
N PHE A 149 -2.29 1.66 7.92
CA PHE A 149 -1.30 2.58 8.47
C PHE A 149 0.09 2.32 7.88
N PRO A 150 0.71 3.29 7.17
CA PRO A 150 2.10 3.18 6.76
C PRO A 150 3.02 2.83 7.94
N TYR A 151 3.96 1.91 7.73
CA TYR A 151 4.88 1.42 8.77
C TYR A 151 4.19 0.84 10.03
N ASN A 152 2.90 0.43 9.91
CA ASN A 152 2.07 0.02 11.06
C ASN A 152 1.96 1.09 12.16
N PHE A 153 2.23 2.36 11.84
CA PHE A 153 2.15 3.47 12.79
C PHE A 153 0.72 3.98 12.93
N ASP A 154 0.03 3.45 13.95
CA ASP A 154 -1.37 3.81 14.26
C ASP A 154 -1.44 5.24 14.84
N TYR A 155 -1.43 6.22 13.95
CA TYR A 155 -1.50 7.61 14.34
C TYR A 155 -2.95 8.06 14.53
N PHE A 156 -3.28 8.55 15.73
CA PHE A 156 -4.64 8.90 16.15
C PHE A 156 -5.39 9.83 15.19
N LEU A 157 -4.66 10.73 14.50
CA LEU A 157 -5.25 11.69 13.59
C LEU A 157 -5.87 11.00 12.34
N TYR A 158 -5.26 9.92 11.86
CA TYR A 158 -5.84 9.13 10.77
C TYR A 158 -7.21 8.58 11.17
N ARG A 159 -7.33 8.00 12.37
CA ARG A 159 -8.62 7.50 12.88
C ARG A 159 -9.66 8.62 13.04
N LYS A 160 -9.21 9.82 13.45
CA LYS A 160 -10.09 10.99 13.60
C LYS A 160 -10.59 11.52 12.26
N LEU A 161 -9.76 11.51 11.21
CA LEU A 161 -10.12 12.02 9.88
C LEU A 161 -10.96 11.01 9.09
N LEU A 162 -10.72 9.72 9.27
CA LEU A 162 -11.35 8.61 8.53
C LEU A 162 -12.33 7.83 9.43
N LYS A 163 -13.22 8.52 10.14
CA LYS A 163 -14.07 7.97 11.22
C LYS A 163 -14.85 6.70 10.85
N ASN A 164 -15.24 6.55 9.59
CA ASN A 164 -16.09 5.45 9.11
C ASN A 164 -15.30 4.38 8.37
N PHE A 165 -13.97 4.42 8.43
CA PHE A 165 -13.11 3.46 7.74
C PHE A 165 -12.81 2.24 8.60
N ASN A 166 -12.63 1.09 7.95
CA ASN A 166 -12.00 -0.07 8.55
C ASN A 166 -10.48 0.11 8.54
N PHE A 167 -9.84 -0.05 9.70
CA PHE A 167 -8.41 0.18 9.85
C PHE A 167 -7.62 -1.12 9.90
N PHE A 168 -6.52 -1.14 9.19
CA PHE A 168 -5.55 -2.22 9.16
C PHE A 168 -4.18 -1.71 9.62
N GLY A 169 -3.43 -2.52 10.37
CA GLY A 169 -2.16 -2.09 10.94
C GLY A 169 -1.47 -3.22 11.72
N PRO A 170 -0.93 -2.92 12.91
CA PRO A 170 -0.22 -3.90 13.73
C PRO A 170 -1.02 -5.19 13.97
N GLY A 171 -0.30 -6.33 14.00
CA GLY A 171 -0.92 -7.66 14.22
C GLY A 171 -1.21 -8.44 12.94
N ARG A 172 -0.97 -7.88 11.75
CA ARG A 172 -0.94 -8.65 10.51
C ARG A 172 0.32 -9.52 10.46
N ILE A 173 0.25 -10.64 9.78
CA ILE A 173 1.35 -11.61 9.69
C ILE A 173 2.01 -11.45 8.32
N PRO A 174 3.25 -10.93 8.23
CA PRO A 174 3.92 -10.74 6.94
C PRO A 174 4.27 -12.09 6.31
N ILE A 175 4.05 -12.20 5.00
CA ILE A 175 4.41 -13.40 4.23
C ILE A 175 5.93 -13.50 4.02
N PHE A 176 6.59 -12.36 3.85
CA PHE A 176 8.05 -12.24 3.76
C PHE A 176 8.56 -11.44 4.96
N LYS A 177 9.56 -12.00 5.65
CA LYS A 177 10.30 -11.25 6.68
C LYS A 177 11.42 -10.48 6.00
N GLU A 178 11.14 -9.30 5.49
CA GLU A 178 12.21 -8.39 5.13
C GLU A 178 12.87 -7.83 6.39
N ASN A 179 14.18 -7.87 6.44
CA ASN A 179 14.96 -7.17 7.46
C ASN A 179 14.95 -5.67 7.10
N TYR A 180 13.96 -4.94 7.58
CA TYR A 180 13.85 -3.48 7.42
C TYR A 180 14.89 -2.73 8.27
N ASN A 181 16.17 -3.10 8.18
CA ASN A 181 17.25 -2.39 8.87
C ASN A 181 17.79 -1.19 8.07
N GLU A 182 17.29 -0.93 6.87
CA GLU A 182 17.72 0.20 6.07
C GLU A 182 16.80 1.42 6.28
N LYS A 183 17.43 2.57 6.37
CA LYS A 183 16.79 3.85 6.60
C LYS A 183 16.01 4.27 5.35
N ILE A 184 14.70 4.04 5.31
CA ILE A 184 13.83 4.57 4.25
C ILE A 184 13.77 6.08 4.38
N LEU A 185 14.16 6.78 3.32
CA LEU A 185 14.04 8.23 3.24
C LEU A 185 12.61 8.57 2.83
N SER A 186 11.92 9.43 3.56
CA SER A 186 10.57 9.86 3.19
C SER A 186 10.61 10.99 2.17
N TYR A 187 9.51 11.14 1.41
CA TYR A 187 9.29 12.24 0.48
C TYR A 187 9.64 13.62 1.05
N TYR A 188 9.28 13.86 2.31
CA TYR A 188 9.51 15.14 2.98
C TYR A 188 10.98 15.43 3.35
N ASP A 189 11.87 14.42 3.30
CA ASP A 189 13.30 14.64 3.48
C ASP A 189 13.94 15.35 2.28
N PHE A 190 13.35 15.21 1.09
CA PHE A 190 13.85 15.81 -0.14
C PHE A 190 13.29 17.21 -0.40
N GLN A 191 12.35 17.68 0.42
CA GLN A 191 11.76 19.03 0.30
C GLN A 191 12.38 20.04 1.27
N LYS A 192 13.50 19.72 1.90
CA LYS A 192 14.26 20.74 2.63
C LYS A 192 15.02 21.61 1.64
N PRO A 193 14.91 22.95 1.76
CA PRO A 193 15.75 23.86 0.97
C PRO A 193 17.22 23.68 1.32
#